data_785acc34d55e44ede7267754933f5d38
#
_entry.id   785acc34d55e44ede7267754933f5d38
#
_cell.length_a   1.000
_cell.length_b   1.000
_cell.length_c   1.000
_cell.angle_alpha   90.00
_cell.angle_beta   90.00
_cell.angle_gamma   90.00
#
_symmetry.space_group_name_H-M   'P 1'
#
loop_
_entity.id
_entity.type
_entity.pdbx_description
1 polymer ?
#
loop_
_entity_poly.entity_id
_entity_poly.type
_entity_poly.pdbx_seq_one_letter_code
_entity_poly.pdbx_strand_id
1 'polypeptide(L)'
;MLEIRKGEPWIFWPSSICDTFPLEPANKKLNGKHTFLLEFDFTLLDEREEKRTIFSLLPMYSGLDVDKGCIIFLYNDGEETHTKVLPSYIKPFQKTNIKVEYIYNRTLELYINNMRAVKIDFKNKELGYNESPHIIFGAGNFPKNGFNLNYTDFDLHEFKLSVDDELVSHHTFEKFIHDKSFDSTDNCNFIHKV
;
A
#
# COMPACT_ATOMS: atom_id res chain seq x y z
N MET A 1 8.62 13.87 -4.84
CA MET A 1 9.27 12.64 -4.33
C MET A 1 9.23 12.67 -2.82
N LEU A 2 8.73 11.63 -2.20
CA LEU A 2 8.66 11.46 -0.75
C LEU A 2 9.78 10.53 -0.29
N GLU A 3 10.64 11.00 0.61
CA GLU A 3 11.73 10.22 1.18
C GLU A 3 11.23 9.40 2.38
N ILE A 4 11.26 8.09 2.26
CA ILE A 4 10.94 7.17 3.36
C ILE A 4 12.25 6.61 3.88
N ARG A 5 12.52 6.82 5.16
CA ARG A 5 13.78 6.45 5.80
C ARG A 5 13.53 5.51 6.99
N LYS A 6 14.55 4.73 7.32
CA LYS A 6 14.51 3.76 8.43
C LYS A 6 14.05 4.43 9.73
N GLY A 7 13.00 3.91 10.32
CA GLY A 7 12.43 4.44 11.55
C GLY A 7 11.48 5.62 11.37
N GLU A 8 11.18 6.00 10.14
CA GLU A 8 10.30 7.10 9.80
C GLU A 8 9.25 6.65 8.77
N PRO A 9 8.31 5.77 9.15
CA PRO A 9 7.26 5.32 8.24
C PRO A 9 6.26 6.43 7.93
N TRP A 10 5.61 6.32 6.78
CA TRP A 10 4.56 7.24 6.38
C TRP A 10 3.23 6.51 6.27
N ILE A 11 2.19 7.11 6.78
CA ILE A 11 0.83 6.58 6.72
C ILE A 11 0.00 7.37 5.72
N PHE A 12 -0.58 6.66 4.76
CA PHE A 12 -1.70 7.14 4.01
C PHE A 12 -2.96 6.94 4.85
N TRP A 13 -3.56 8.05 5.20
CA TRP A 13 -4.79 8.10 5.98
C TRP A 13 -5.94 8.53 5.08
N PRO A 14 -6.74 7.60 4.57
CA PRO A 14 -7.90 7.95 3.77
C PRO A 14 -9.03 8.40 4.70
N SER A 15 -8.90 9.56 5.33
CA SER A 15 -9.94 10.08 6.21
C SER A 15 -10.30 11.51 5.89
N SER A 16 -11.58 11.78 5.99
CA SER A 16 -12.15 13.11 5.99
C SER A 16 -11.61 13.96 7.16
N ILE A 17 -10.50 14.67 6.96
CA ILE A 17 -10.16 15.79 7.84
C ILE A 17 -10.85 17.07 7.37
N CYS A 18 -11.53 17.04 6.26
CA CYS A 18 -12.46 18.11 5.93
C CYS A 18 -13.79 17.89 6.65
N ASP A 19 -13.89 18.35 7.88
CA ASP A 19 -15.16 18.44 8.64
C ASP A 19 -16.26 19.25 7.92
N THR A 20 -15.96 19.79 6.75
CA THR A 20 -16.86 20.66 5.99
C THR A 20 -17.57 19.99 4.82
N PHE A 21 -17.21 18.75 4.46
CA PHE A 21 -17.87 18.04 3.37
C PHE A 21 -18.37 16.67 3.81
N PRO A 22 -19.65 16.33 3.62
CA PRO A 22 -20.24 15.04 3.96
C PRO A 22 -19.92 13.95 2.91
N LEU A 23 -18.74 13.98 2.30
CA LEU A 23 -18.31 12.90 1.43
C LEU A 23 -17.99 11.69 2.31
N GLU A 24 -18.57 10.55 1.97
CA GLU A 24 -18.17 9.28 2.60
C GLU A 24 -16.67 9.15 2.44
N PRO A 25 -15.92 9.01 3.55
CA PRO A 25 -14.48 8.95 3.47
C PRO A 25 -14.07 7.76 2.60
N ALA A 26 -13.07 7.96 1.73
CA ALA A 26 -12.54 6.92 0.83
C ALA A 26 -12.16 5.63 1.58
N ASN A 27 -11.84 5.72 2.88
CA ASN A 27 -11.56 4.58 3.74
C ASN A 27 -12.76 3.65 3.93
N LYS A 28 -13.99 4.13 3.91
CA LYS A 28 -15.17 3.25 3.98
C LYS A 28 -15.30 2.37 2.74
N LYS A 29 -14.72 2.81 1.63
CA LYS A 29 -14.71 2.08 0.37
C LYS A 29 -13.49 1.16 0.21
N LEU A 30 -12.38 1.42 0.91
CA LEU A 30 -11.19 0.55 0.90
C LEU A 30 -11.40 -0.65 1.84
N ASN A 31 -12.40 -1.44 1.56
CA ASN A 31 -12.73 -2.67 2.28
C ASN A 31 -12.84 -3.83 1.29
N GLY A 32 -12.84 -5.04 1.79
CA GLY A 32 -12.88 -6.24 0.95
C GLY A 32 -14.16 -6.42 0.11
N LYS A 33 -15.11 -5.48 0.18
CA LYS A 33 -16.38 -5.49 -0.55
C LYS A 33 -16.42 -4.58 -1.77
N HIS A 34 -15.33 -3.83 -2.01
CA HIS A 34 -15.20 -2.95 -3.16
C HIS A 34 -14.01 -3.36 -4.02
N THR A 35 -14.13 -3.17 -5.33
CA THR A 35 -13.00 -3.26 -6.25
C THR A 35 -12.06 -2.09 -6.00
N PHE A 36 -10.75 -2.33 -5.88
CA PHE A 36 -9.77 -1.23 -5.78
C PHE A 36 -8.51 -1.51 -6.58
N LEU A 37 -7.87 -0.43 -6.97
CA LEU A 37 -6.57 -0.38 -7.62
C LEU A 37 -5.65 0.52 -6.80
N LEU A 38 -4.62 -0.07 -6.22
CA LEU A 38 -3.51 0.62 -5.57
C LEU A 38 -2.32 0.61 -6.52
N GLU A 39 -1.80 1.77 -6.86
CA GLU A 39 -0.63 1.90 -7.73
C GLU A 39 0.36 2.90 -7.14
N PHE A 40 1.64 2.56 -7.14
CA PHE A 40 2.70 3.48 -6.73
C PHE A 40 4.03 3.19 -7.41
N ASP A 41 4.81 4.25 -7.56
CA ASP A 41 6.17 4.22 -8.07
C ASP A 41 7.16 4.51 -6.97
N PHE A 42 8.20 3.70 -6.83
CA PHE A 42 9.24 3.89 -5.84
C PHE A 42 10.63 3.48 -6.32
N THR A 43 11.66 3.92 -5.60
CA THR A 43 13.04 3.48 -5.79
C THR A 43 13.60 2.98 -4.46
N LEU A 44 13.94 1.71 -4.38
CA LEU A 44 14.62 1.12 -3.22
C LEU A 44 16.06 1.65 -3.14
N LEU A 45 16.49 2.13 -1.97
CA LEU A 45 17.77 2.84 -1.83
C LEU A 45 18.91 1.97 -1.29
N ASP A 46 18.66 0.72 -0.98
CA ASP A 46 19.68 -0.17 -0.43
C ASP A 46 19.58 -1.62 -0.94
N GLU A 47 20.67 -2.38 -0.77
CA GLU A 47 20.82 -3.76 -1.17
C GLU A 47 20.81 -4.75 0.02
N ARG A 48 20.37 -4.31 1.20
CA ARG A 48 20.37 -5.17 2.39
C ARG A 48 19.60 -6.48 2.14
N GLU A 49 20.13 -7.57 2.65
CA GLU A 49 19.51 -8.90 2.58
C GLU A 49 18.43 -9.13 3.65
N GLU A 50 18.29 -8.21 4.60
CA GLU A 50 17.30 -8.31 5.68
C GLU A 50 15.88 -8.12 5.16
N LYS A 51 14.93 -8.74 5.84
CA LYS A 51 13.50 -8.54 5.54
C LYS A 51 13.10 -7.08 5.73
N ARG A 52 12.43 -6.51 4.73
CA ARG A 52 12.02 -5.11 4.67
C ARG A 52 10.61 -5.00 4.12
N THR A 53 9.83 -4.09 4.67
CA THR A 53 8.46 -3.86 4.22
C THR A 53 8.40 -2.61 3.34
N ILE A 54 7.90 -2.77 2.13
CA ILE A 54 7.64 -1.66 1.21
C ILE A 54 6.32 -0.99 1.58
N PHE A 55 5.25 -1.76 1.69
CA PHE A 55 3.96 -1.26 2.18
C PHE A 55 3.17 -2.32 2.92
N SER A 56 2.26 -1.87 3.76
CA SER A 56 1.28 -2.69 4.46
C SER A 56 -0.10 -2.09 4.35
N LEU A 57 -1.08 -2.92 4.03
CA LEU A 57 -2.51 -2.60 4.17
C LEU A 57 -2.96 -3.04 5.54
N LEU A 58 -3.15 -2.10 6.45
CA LEU A 58 -3.62 -2.39 7.80
C LEU A 58 -5.14 -2.22 7.88
N PRO A 59 -5.73 -3.02 8.67
CA PRO A 59 -5.27 -4.24 9.34
C PRO A 59 -5.60 -5.52 8.57
N MET A 60 -5.66 -5.43 7.25
CA MET A 60 -5.95 -6.56 6.36
C MET A 60 -4.80 -7.57 6.30
N TYR A 61 -3.69 -7.35 7.02
CA TYR A 61 -2.50 -8.19 7.00
C TYR A 61 -2.00 -8.48 5.57
N SER A 62 -2.18 -7.52 4.69
CA SER A 62 -1.75 -7.60 3.30
C SER A 62 -0.63 -6.61 3.07
N GLY A 63 0.31 -6.92 2.19
CA GLY A 63 1.43 -6.03 1.93
C GLY A 63 2.51 -6.64 1.06
N LEU A 64 3.58 -5.91 0.92
CA LEU A 64 4.74 -6.28 0.11
C LEU A 64 6.02 -6.12 0.93
N ASP A 65 6.71 -7.24 1.13
CA ASP A 65 8.03 -7.28 1.74
C ASP A 65 9.08 -7.65 0.70
N VAL A 66 10.33 -7.28 0.97
CA VAL A 66 11.53 -7.78 0.28
C VAL A 66 12.40 -8.50 1.30
N ASP A 67 12.79 -9.72 1.04
CA ASP A 67 13.65 -10.55 1.90
C ASP A 67 14.63 -11.35 1.06
N LYS A 68 15.94 -11.19 1.30
CA LYS A 68 17.02 -11.90 0.60
C LYS A 68 16.87 -11.90 -0.93
N GLY A 69 16.51 -10.75 -1.48
CA GLY A 69 16.29 -10.57 -2.90
C GLY A 69 14.97 -11.17 -3.44
N CYS A 70 14.15 -11.78 -2.59
CA CYS A 70 12.82 -12.26 -2.94
C CYS A 70 11.76 -11.22 -2.56
N ILE A 71 10.69 -11.17 -3.35
CA ILE A 71 9.49 -10.40 -3.01
C ILE A 71 8.54 -11.34 -2.29
N ILE A 72 8.03 -10.88 -1.16
CA ILE A 72 7.03 -11.59 -0.37
C ILE A 72 5.74 -10.79 -0.43
N PHE A 73 4.75 -11.32 -1.13
CA PHE A 73 3.41 -10.76 -1.18
C PHE A 73 2.53 -11.45 -0.15
N LEU A 74 2.03 -10.66 0.82
CA LEU A 74 1.12 -11.11 1.87
C LEU A 74 -0.29 -10.66 1.53
N TYR A 75 -1.27 -11.53 1.77
CA TYR A 75 -2.69 -11.19 1.64
C TYR A 75 -3.54 -12.01 2.60
N ASN A 76 -4.63 -11.43 3.07
CA ASN A 76 -5.61 -12.09 3.91
C ASN A 76 -6.90 -12.31 3.10
N ASP A 77 -7.47 -13.52 3.13
CA ASP A 77 -8.66 -13.88 2.34
C ASP A 77 -9.97 -13.85 3.15
N GLY A 78 -9.93 -13.18 4.30
CA GLY A 78 -11.03 -13.09 5.24
C GLY A 78 -10.98 -14.16 6.34
N GLU A 79 -10.27 -15.24 6.11
CA GLU A 79 -10.10 -16.34 7.07
C GLU A 79 -8.67 -16.40 7.61
N GLU A 80 -7.68 -16.39 6.72
CA GLU A 80 -6.27 -16.50 7.08
C GLU A 80 -5.34 -15.63 6.21
N THR A 81 -4.13 -15.42 6.71
CA THR A 81 -3.09 -14.70 5.98
C THR A 81 -2.23 -15.68 5.20
N HIS A 82 -2.11 -15.43 3.91
CA HIS A 82 -1.31 -16.21 2.98
C HIS A 82 -0.05 -15.46 2.56
N THR A 83 0.92 -16.22 2.10
CA THR A 83 2.20 -15.70 1.61
C THR A 83 2.52 -16.25 0.23
N LYS A 84 2.88 -15.39 -0.71
CA LYS A 84 3.45 -15.75 -2.01
C LYS A 84 4.88 -15.23 -2.09
N VAL A 85 5.84 -16.13 -2.23
CA VAL A 85 7.25 -15.80 -2.43
C VAL A 85 7.54 -15.81 -3.93
N LEU A 86 8.10 -14.71 -4.42
CA LEU A 86 8.42 -14.50 -5.83
C LEU A 86 9.92 -14.26 -5.99
N PRO A 87 10.53 -14.69 -7.11
CA PRO A 87 11.89 -14.26 -7.42
C PRO A 87 11.95 -12.74 -7.51
N SER A 88 13.08 -12.15 -7.14
CA SER A 88 13.22 -10.70 -7.09
C SER A 88 13.05 -10.06 -8.47
N TYR A 89 12.09 -9.16 -8.56
CA TYR A 89 11.89 -8.26 -9.71
C TYR A 89 12.21 -6.80 -9.36
N ILE A 90 12.49 -6.51 -8.07
CA ILE A 90 12.83 -5.18 -7.59
C ILE A 90 14.35 -5.07 -7.51
N LYS A 91 14.90 -4.14 -8.28
CA LYS A 91 16.33 -3.83 -8.26
C LYS A 91 16.56 -2.55 -7.49
N PRO A 92 17.52 -2.54 -6.53
CA PRO A 92 17.93 -1.30 -5.86
C PRO A 92 18.33 -0.22 -6.87
N PHE A 93 18.09 1.02 -6.51
CA PHE A 93 18.41 2.21 -7.31
C PHE A 93 17.73 2.28 -8.68
N GLN A 94 16.71 1.48 -8.90
CA GLN A 94 15.87 1.53 -10.10
C GLN A 94 14.43 1.82 -9.72
N LYS A 95 13.81 2.71 -10.48
CA LYS A 95 12.39 3.02 -10.32
C LYS A 95 11.57 1.76 -10.63
N THR A 96 10.70 1.41 -9.71
CA THR A 96 9.81 0.25 -9.80
C THR A 96 8.37 0.72 -9.64
N ASN A 97 7.51 0.25 -10.54
CA ASN A 97 6.06 0.40 -10.43
C ASN A 97 5.46 -0.84 -9.77
N ILE A 98 4.62 -0.63 -8.78
CA ILE A 98 3.77 -1.65 -8.15
C ILE A 98 2.31 -1.31 -8.39
N LYS A 99 1.55 -2.30 -8.83
CA LYS A 99 0.11 -2.21 -8.95
C LYS A 99 -0.52 -3.42 -8.25
N VAL A 100 -1.41 -3.17 -7.30
CA VAL A 100 -2.24 -4.17 -6.63
C VAL A 100 -3.68 -3.93 -7.06
N GLU A 101 -4.26 -4.89 -7.76
CA GLU A 101 -5.63 -4.83 -8.24
C GLU A 101 -6.47 -5.90 -7.54
N TYR A 102 -7.44 -5.46 -6.79
CA TYR A 102 -8.44 -6.32 -6.18
C TYR A 102 -9.78 -6.13 -6.87
N ILE A 103 -10.26 -7.15 -7.54
CA ILE A 103 -11.60 -7.17 -8.14
C ILE A 103 -12.50 -7.97 -7.20
N TYR A 104 -13.45 -7.28 -6.57
CA TYR A 104 -14.37 -7.87 -5.59
C TYR A 104 -14.99 -9.17 -6.10
N ASN A 105 -14.94 -10.20 -5.27
CA ASN A 105 -15.46 -11.55 -5.54
C ASN A 105 -14.92 -12.19 -6.84
N ARG A 106 -13.71 -11.79 -7.29
CA ARG A 106 -13.07 -12.34 -8.50
C ARG A 106 -11.60 -12.65 -8.30
N THR A 107 -10.75 -11.62 -8.25
CA THR A 107 -9.29 -11.81 -8.24
C THR A 107 -8.58 -10.78 -7.37
N LEU A 108 -7.43 -11.19 -6.84
CA LEU A 108 -6.38 -10.29 -6.35
C LEU A 108 -5.14 -10.50 -7.22
N GLU A 109 -4.66 -9.43 -7.84
CA GLU A 109 -3.53 -9.46 -8.75
C GLU A 109 -2.43 -8.48 -8.31
N LEU A 110 -1.18 -8.91 -8.41
CA LEU A 110 0.00 -8.06 -8.22
C LEU A 110 0.73 -7.93 -9.54
N TYR A 111 1.05 -6.70 -9.90
CA TYR A 111 1.89 -6.36 -11.04
C TYR A 111 3.15 -5.65 -10.55
N ILE A 112 4.26 -5.95 -11.19
CA ILE A 112 5.57 -5.31 -10.97
C ILE A 112 6.07 -4.86 -12.34
N ASN A 113 6.31 -3.55 -12.50
CA ASN A 113 6.69 -2.96 -13.78
C ASN A 113 5.76 -3.39 -14.93
N ASN A 114 4.45 -3.32 -14.70
CA ASN A 114 3.39 -3.72 -15.63
C ASN A 114 3.36 -5.22 -15.99
N MET A 115 4.21 -6.04 -15.40
CA MET A 115 4.16 -7.50 -15.57
C MET A 115 3.37 -8.12 -14.42
N ARG A 116 2.37 -8.94 -14.74
CA ARG A 116 1.60 -9.65 -13.74
C ARG A 116 2.46 -10.70 -13.04
N ALA A 117 2.79 -10.47 -11.77
CA ALA A 117 3.59 -11.36 -10.95
C ALA A 117 2.75 -12.39 -10.18
N VAL A 118 1.54 -12.00 -9.75
CA VAL A 118 0.62 -12.86 -9.00
C VAL A 118 -0.80 -12.69 -9.53
N LYS A 119 -1.53 -13.81 -9.56
CA LYS A 119 -2.98 -13.84 -9.70
C LYS A 119 -3.55 -14.85 -8.73
N ILE A 120 -4.52 -14.43 -7.92
CA ILE A 120 -5.18 -15.23 -6.90
C ILE A 120 -6.69 -15.20 -7.19
N ASP A 121 -7.32 -16.36 -7.15
CA ASP A 121 -8.78 -16.46 -7.26
C ASP A 121 -9.41 -16.09 -5.91
N PHE A 122 -10.27 -15.08 -5.92
CA PHE A 122 -11.02 -14.57 -4.77
C PHE A 122 -12.54 -14.81 -4.91
N LYS A 123 -12.92 -15.75 -5.77
CA LYS A 123 -14.32 -16.13 -5.90
C LYS A 123 -14.85 -16.69 -4.58
N ASN A 124 -15.92 -16.07 -4.07
CA ASN A 124 -16.54 -16.38 -2.78
C ASN A 124 -15.62 -16.10 -1.56
N LYS A 125 -14.62 -15.25 -1.73
CA LYS A 125 -13.74 -14.76 -0.67
C LYS A 125 -13.75 -13.26 -0.64
N GLU A 126 -13.48 -12.68 0.52
CA GLU A 126 -13.31 -11.23 0.68
C GLU A 126 -11.89 -10.96 1.18
N LEU A 127 -11.27 -9.92 0.68
CA LEU A 127 -10.00 -9.46 1.24
C LEU A 127 -10.25 -9.09 2.71
N GLY A 128 -9.41 -9.60 3.60
CA GLY A 128 -9.58 -9.44 5.05
C GLY A 128 -9.86 -7.99 5.43
N TYR A 129 -10.97 -7.77 6.11
CA TYR A 129 -11.58 -6.47 6.35
C TYR A 129 -11.31 -5.94 7.75
N ASN A 130 -11.18 -4.61 7.84
CA ASN A 130 -11.32 -3.88 9.09
C ASN A 130 -11.98 -2.50 8.83
N GLU A 131 -12.52 -1.93 9.91
CA GLU A 131 -13.30 -0.69 9.89
C GLU A 131 -12.49 0.58 9.54
N SER A 132 -11.16 0.52 9.60
CA SER A 132 -10.29 1.68 9.32
C SER A 132 -9.02 1.25 8.58
N PRO A 133 -9.13 0.87 7.30
CA PRO A 133 -7.96 0.49 6.53
C PRO A 133 -7.02 1.68 6.30
N HIS A 134 -5.73 1.48 6.53
CA HIS A 134 -4.70 2.43 6.14
C HIS A 134 -3.55 1.73 5.45
N ILE A 135 -2.84 2.51 4.64
CA ILE A 135 -1.65 2.05 3.95
C ILE A 135 -0.46 2.67 4.67
N ILE A 136 0.45 1.81 5.14
CA ILE A 136 1.73 2.26 5.70
C ILE A 136 2.82 1.97 4.70
N PHE A 137 3.63 2.97 4.41
CA PHE A 137 4.84 2.84 3.61
C PHE A 137 6.07 2.77 4.52
N GLY A 138 6.98 1.84 4.26
CA GLY A 138 8.26 1.73 4.95
C GLY A 138 8.24 1.01 6.30
N ALA A 139 7.12 0.42 6.70
CA ALA A 139 7.03 -0.38 7.92
C ALA A 139 6.13 -1.60 7.74
N GLY A 140 6.45 -2.66 8.46
CA GLY A 140 5.73 -3.94 8.40
C GLY A 140 4.38 -3.91 9.09
N ASN A 141 3.57 -4.90 8.71
CA ASN A 141 2.31 -5.21 9.36
C ASN A 141 2.50 -5.52 10.84
N PHE A 142 1.54 -5.09 11.63
CA PHE A 142 1.53 -5.34 13.07
C PHE A 142 1.12 -6.76 13.41
N PRO A 143 1.92 -7.56 14.06
CA PRO A 143 1.41 -8.57 14.94
C PRO A 143 0.74 -7.88 16.16
N LYS A 144 -0.13 -8.57 16.86
CA LYS A 144 -0.91 -8.08 18.01
C LYS A 144 -0.14 -7.29 19.10
N ASN A 145 1.17 -7.19 19.00
CA ASN A 145 2.10 -6.66 20.03
C ASN A 145 2.97 -5.48 19.55
N GLY A 146 2.63 -4.76 18.51
CA GLY A 146 3.36 -3.57 18.07
C GLY A 146 3.89 -3.60 16.64
N PHE A 147 4.57 -2.51 16.23
CA PHE A 147 5.17 -2.37 14.90
C PHE A 147 6.22 -3.45 14.65
N ASN A 148 6.09 -4.18 13.56
CA ASN A 148 7.19 -5.00 13.08
C ASN A 148 8.21 -4.06 12.41
N LEU A 149 9.38 -3.93 13.03
CA LEU A 149 10.42 -2.95 12.73
C LEU A 149 11.21 -3.22 11.44
N ASN A 150 10.62 -3.89 10.45
CA ASN A 150 11.25 -4.15 9.16
C ASN A 150 11.23 -2.89 8.28
N TYR A 151 11.88 -1.84 8.77
CA TYR A 151 11.97 -0.57 8.08
C TYR A 151 12.71 -0.68 6.75
N THR A 152 12.26 0.10 5.78
CA THR A 152 12.86 0.19 4.45
C THR A 152 13.23 1.63 4.12
N ASP A 153 14.36 1.82 3.47
CA ASP A 153 14.76 3.09 2.89
C ASP A 153 14.38 3.09 1.41
N PHE A 154 13.48 3.97 1.01
CA PHE A 154 13.11 4.14 -0.39
C PHE A 154 12.54 5.55 -0.66
N ASP A 155 12.55 5.93 -1.92
CA ASP A 155 11.91 7.14 -2.39
C ASP A 155 10.57 6.76 -3.05
N LEU A 156 9.47 7.34 -2.57
CA LEU A 156 8.14 7.20 -3.16
C LEU A 156 7.90 8.37 -4.12
N HIS A 157 7.65 8.07 -5.40
CA HIS A 157 7.54 9.06 -6.45
C HIS A 157 6.10 9.46 -6.76
N GLU A 158 5.21 8.49 -6.76
CA GLU A 158 3.80 8.67 -7.06
C GLU A 158 2.97 7.62 -6.32
N PHE A 159 1.76 7.98 -5.94
CA PHE A 159 0.79 7.07 -5.35
C PHE A 159 -0.60 7.39 -5.87
N LYS A 160 -1.34 6.35 -6.28
CA LYS A 160 -2.72 6.43 -6.73
C LYS A 160 -3.57 5.36 -6.08
N LEU A 161 -4.79 5.71 -5.75
CA LEU A 161 -5.82 4.79 -5.30
C LEU A 161 -7.10 5.05 -6.07
N SER A 162 -7.62 4.02 -6.73
CA SER A 162 -8.96 4.04 -7.30
C SER A 162 -9.83 3.01 -6.59
N VAL A 163 -11.11 3.31 -6.42
CA VAL A 163 -12.11 2.41 -5.84
C VAL A 163 -13.35 2.44 -6.74
N ASP A 164 -13.82 1.25 -7.14
CA ASP A 164 -14.97 1.09 -8.06
C ASP A 164 -14.81 1.93 -9.33
N ASP A 165 -13.61 1.90 -9.94
CA ASP A 165 -13.20 2.65 -11.14
C ASP A 165 -13.12 4.17 -10.96
N GLU A 166 -13.32 4.70 -9.77
CA GLU A 166 -13.17 6.12 -9.46
C GLU A 166 -11.80 6.39 -8.82
N LEU A 167 -11.05 7.38 -9.35
CA LEU A 167 -9.80 7.84 -8.74
C LEU A 167 -10.12 8.61 -7.45
N VAL A 168 -9.83 7.99 -6.29
CA VAL A 168 -10.15 8.56 -4.97
C VAL A 168 -8.96 9.24 -4.31
N SER A 169 -7.74 8.96 -4.76
CA SER A 169 -6.54 9.64 -4.25
C SER A 169 -5.41 9.62 -5.26
N HIS A 170 -4.67 10.73 -5.37
CA HIS A 170 -3.49 10.86 -6.20
C HIS A 170 -2.46 11.82 -5.58
N HIS A 171 -1.29 11.30 -5.23
CA HIS A 171 -0.16 12.04 -4.66
C HIS A 171 1.01 12.05 -5.63
N THR A 172 1.44 13.24 -6.07
CA THR A 172 2.65 13.44 -6.88
C THR A 172 3.86 13.84 -6.03
N PHE A 173 3.64 14.12 -4.74
CA PHE A 173 4.66 14.56 -3.78
C PHE A 173 5.42 15.82 -4.21
N GLU A 174 4.75 16.74 -4.88
CA GLU A 174 5.32 18.04 -5.27
C GLU A 174 5.14 19.09 -4.18
N LYS A 175 4.13 18.94 -3.35
CA LYS A 175 3.79 19.91 -2.29
C LYS A 175 3.67 19.20 -0.95
N PHE A 176 4.38 19.76 0.05
CA PHE A 176 4.31 19.34 1.44
C PHE A 176 3.97 20.53 2.32
N ILE A 177 3.10 20.34 3.31
CA ILE A 177 2.79 21.30 4.35
C ILE A 177 2.86 20.56 5.68
N HIS A 178 3.76 20.98 6.58
CA HIS A 178 3.94 20.38 7.91
C HIS A 178 4.04 18.84 7.88
N ASP A 179 4.99 18.30 7.09
CA ASP A 179 5.21 16.84 6.93
C ASP A 179 3.99 16.06 6.41
N LYS A 180 3.12 16.73 5.65
CA LYS A 180 1.98 16.12 4.97
C LYS A 180 2.06 16.35 3.47
N SER A 181 1.84 15.31 2.70
CA SER A 181 1.58 15.41 1.26
C SER A 181 0.08 15.41 1.02
N PHE A 182 -0.38 16.37 0.26
CA PHE A 182 -1.79 16.49 -0.07
C PHE A 182 -2.11 15.81 -1.38
N ASP A 183 -3.30 15.25 -1.41
CA ASP A 183 -3.92 14.67 -2.58
C ASP A 183 -4.16 15.72 -3.66
N SER A 184 -3.92 15.37 -4.93
CA SER A 184 -4.26 16.22 -6.08
C SER A 184 -5.72 16.08 -6.51
N THR A 185 -6.47 15.14 -5.92
CA THR A 185 -7.93 15.05 -6.03
C THR A 185 -8.59 15.94 -4.99
N ASP A 186 -9.85 16.28 -5.16
CA ASP A 186 -10.60 17.08 -4.18
C ASP A 186 -11.07 16.29 -2.95
N ASN A 187 -10.55 15.06 -2.75
CA ASN A 187 -11.01 14.15 -1.70
C ASN A 187 -10.37 14.34 -0.31
N CYS A 188 -9.55 15.38 -0.14
CA CYS A 188 -8.89 15.72 1.13
C CYS A 188 -8.08 14.59 1.80
N ASN A 189 -7.63 13.59 1.03
CA ASN A 189 -6.74 12.56 1.56
C ASN A 189 -5.33 13.13 1.77
N PHE A 190 -4.57 12.55 2.69
CA PHE A 190 -3.18 12.95 2.91
C PHE A 190 -2.30 11.79 3.33
N ILE A 191 -1.00 11.93 3.07
CA ILE A 191 0.05 11.05 3.57
C ILE A 191 0.85 11.85 4.59
N HIS A 192 1.09 11.30 5.76
CA HIS A 192 1.87 11.96 6.80
C HIS A 192 2.89 11.03 7.43
N LYS A 193 3.93 11.65 7.97
CA LYS A 193 4.97 10.97 8.74
C LYS A 193 4.43 10.56 10.11
N VAL A 194 4.80 9.38 10.57
CA VAL A 194 4.40 8.81 11.87
C VAL A 194 5.51 8.91 12.89
#